data_e09bd2c45a6544c3231a24aab0c7731e
#
_entry.id   e09bd2c45a6544c3231a24aab0c7731e
#
_cell.length_a   1.000
_cell.length_b   1.000
_cell.length_c   1.000
_cell.angle_alpha   90.00
_cell.angle_beta   90.00
_cell.angle_gamma   90.00
#
_symmetry.space_group_name_H-M   'P 1'
#
loop_
_entity.id
_entity.type
_entity.pdbx_description
1 polymer ?
#
loop_
_entity_poly.entity_id
_entity_poly.type
_entity_poly.pdbx_seq_one_letter_code
_entity_poly.pdbx_strand_id
1 'polypeptide(L)'
;MSWYNEAVFYHIYPLGLTGAPKQNEYGEPVHRLNTLLPWIDHIKEIGCTALYIGPLFESVGHGYETTDYRKLDSRLGDNEDLKNFVATCHEKGIKVIFDGVFNHTGRDFFAFKDIQEKRQNSPYVNWYCNVNFSGNTEYNDGFSYENWGGYNLLVKLNQRNPDVQNYICDVIRFWVSEFDVDGIRLDAADVLDFDFMKQLRRTAEEVKPDFWLMGEVIHGDYSRWVNGSTLHSVTNYALHKALYSGHNDHNYFEIAHTVKYLQNMGDLDLYNFVDNHDVERIYTKLSNKAHFAPVHVLLYTLPGVPSIYYGSEFGIEGRKERTSDDSLRPALNLADYADAVEKNPCTALIAALGKVRQNTPALNYGSY
;
A
#
# COMPACT_ATOMS: atom_id res chain seq x y z
N MET A 1 -12.55 17.42 -11.05
CA MET A 1 -11.20 17.09 -10.57
C MET A 1 -11.33 16.32 -9.28
N SER A 2 -10.74 15.16 -9.23
CA SER A 2 -10.82 14.28 -8.08
C SER A 2 -9.71 14.58 -7.09
N TRP A 3 -9.94 14.33 -5.80
CA TRP A 3 -8.96 14.59 -4.74
C TRP A 3 -7.60 13.92 -5.01
N TYR A 4 -7.60 12.73 -5.64
CA TYR A 4 -6.38 11.96 -5.87
C TYR A 4 -5.49 12.54 -6.98
N ASN A 5 -6.03 13.39 -7.86
CA ASN A 5 -5.21 14.08 -8.87
C ASN A 5 -4.28 15.13 -8.24
N GLU A 6 -4.63 15.63 -7.07
CA GLU A 6 -3.86 16.66 -6.34
C GLU A 6 -3.19 16.11 -5.07
N ALA A 7 -3.27 14.81 -4.84
CA ALA A 7 -2.78 14.22 -3.60
C ALA A 7 -1.25 14.22 -3.50
N VAL A 8 -0.78 14.41 -2.28
CA VAL A 8 0.58 14.14 -1.84
C VAL A 8 0.47 13.13 -0.70
N PHE A 9 0.93 11.91 -0.94
CA PHE A 9 0.73 10.80 -0.02
C PHE A 9 1.83 10.69 1.01
N TYR A 10 1.43 10.25 2.20
CA TYR A 10 2.30 9.67 3.21
C TYR A 10 1.93 8.20 3.37
N HIS A 11 2.93 7.31 3.46
CA HIS A 11 2.72 5.87 3.54
C HIS A 11 3.17 5.35 4.90
N ILE A 12 2.27 4.71 5.63
CA ILE A 12 2.55 4.08 6.92
C ILE A 12 2.32 2.56 6.84
N TYR A 13 3.31 1.80 7.29
CA TYR A 13 3.16 0.38 7.64
C TYR A 13 2.91 0.29 9.15
N PRO A 14 1.64 0.12 9.59
CA PRO A 14 1.28 0.39 10.98
C PRO A 14 1.80 -0.65 11.98
N LEU A 15 1.86 -1.93 11.61
CA LEU A 15 2.42 -2.96 12.49
C LEU A 15 3.88 -2.67 12.85
N GLY A 16 4.67 -2.20 11.88
CA GLY A 16 6.06 -1.80 12.12
C GLY A 16 6.15 -0.52 12.92
N LEU A 17 5.52 0.55 12.45
CA LEU A 17 5.63 1.88 13.08
C LEU A 17 5.22 1.88 14.53
N THR A 18 4.19 1.13 14.90
CA THR A 18 3.69 1.04 16.29
C THR A 18 4.49 0.07 17.16
N GLY A 19 5.42 -0.69 16.60
CA GLY A 19 6.17 -1.70 17.33
C GLY A 19 5.33 -2.91 17.76
N ALA A 20 4.30 -3.25 16.98
CA ALA A 20 3.46 -4.41 17.27
C ALA A 20 4.26 -5.71 17.22
N PRO A 21 3.86 -6.75 17.98
CA PRO A 21 4.48 -8.08 17.89
C PRO A 21 4.42 -8.63 16.47
N LYS A 22 5.45 -9.33 16.03
CA LYS A 22 5.54 -9.86 14.65
C LYS A 22 4.61 -11.04 14.40
N GLN A 23 4.28 -11.81 15.45
CA GLN A 23 3.30 -12.88 15.38
C GLN A 23 2.03 -12.46 16.11
N ASN A 24 0.89 -12.76 15.49
CA ASN A 24 -0.40 -12.47 16.09
C ASN A 24 -0.82 -13.62 17.00
N GLU A 25 -1.08 -13.32 18.25
CA GLU A 25 -1.61 -14.28 19.23
C GLU A 25 -3.14 -14.25 19.31
N TYR A 26 -3.79 -13.38 18.52
CA TYR A 26 -5.25 -13.21 18.47
C TYR A 26 -5.86 -12.89 19.85
N GLY A 27 -5.13 -12.12 20.64
CA GLY A 27 -5.54 -11.71 21.99
C GLY A 27 -6.51 -10.53 22.01
N GLU A 28 -6.75 -10.00 23.21
CA GLU A 28 -7.53 -8.79 23.38
C GLU A 28 -6.88 -7.60 22.65
N PRO A 29 -7.69 -6.64 22.19
CA PRO A 29 -7.17 -5.47 21.48
C PRO A 29 -6.16 -4.68 22.31
N VAL A 30 -5.03 -4.36 21.71
CA VAL A 30 -4.05 -3.41 22.24
C VAL A 30 -4.10 -2.19 21.32
N HIS A 31 -4.48 -1.04 21.85
CA HIS A 31 -4.84 0.15 21.08
C HIS A 31 -3.63 0.92 20.54
N ARG A 32 -2.72 0.21 19.84
CA ARG A 32 -1.50 0.81 19.27
C ARG A 32 -1.78 1.82 18.18
N LEU A 33 -2.88 1.65 17.42
CA LEU A 33 -3.24 2.60 16.37
C LEU A 33 -3.42 4.01 16.93
N ASN A 34 -3.90 4.15 18.16
CA ASN A 34 -4.10 5.45 18.80
C ASN A 34 -2.78 6.19 19.02
N THR A 35 -1.64 5.50 19.08
CA THR A 35 -0.32 6.13 19.16
C THR A 35 0.06 6.85 17.87
N LEU A 36 -0.64 6.58 16.77
CA LEU A 36 -0.43 7.22 15.47
C LEU A 36 -1.24 8.51 15.27
N LEU A 37 -2.16 8.84 16.19
CA LEU A 37 -2.94 10.08 16.07
C LEU A 37 -2.05 11.34 15.96
N PRO A 38 -0.95 11.51 16.74
CA PRO A 38 -0.03 12.63 16.57
C PRO A 38 0.66 12.67 15.20
N TRP A 39 0.82 11.52 14.54
CA TRP A 39 1.41 11.47 13.21
C TRP A 39 0.56 12.18 12.15
N ILE A 40 -0.74 12.30 12.36
CA ILE A 40 -1.63 13.00 11.43
C ILE A 40 -1.23 14.48 11.31
N ASP A 41 -0.90 15.13 12.41
CA ASP A 41 -0.41 16.51 12.41
C ASP A 41 0.95 16.63 11.70
N HIS A 42 1.83 15.66 11.90
CA HIS A 42 3.12 15.59 11.21
C HIS A 42 2.93 15.45 9.69
N ILE A 43 2.04 14.57 9.25
CA ILE A 43 1.70 14.36 7.83
C ILE A 43 1.28 15.69 7.20
N LYS A 44 0.43 16.43 7.88
CA LYS A 44 -0.04 17.74 7.42
C LYS A 44 1.07 18.76 7.41
N GLU A 45 1.91 18.79 8.44
CA GLU A 45 3.04 19.73 8.57
C GLU A 45 4.06 19.59 7.45
N ILE A 46 4.34 18.35 6.99
CA ILE A 46 5.27 18.10 5.88
C ILE A 46 4.61 18.21 4.50
N GLY A 47 3.38 18.72 4.44
CA GLY A 47 2.70 19.02 3.16
C GLY A 47 2.08 17.85 2.46
N CYS A 48 1.78 16.77 3.18
CA CYS A 48 0.99 15.65 2.65
C CYS A 48 -0.51 15.89 2.84
N THR A 49 -1.31 15.39 1.91
CA THR A 49 -2.77 15.56 1.88
C THR A 49 -3.54 14.26 1.93
N ALA A 50 -2.84 13.15 1.86
CA ALA A 50 -3.43 11.82 1.87
C ALA A 50 -2.51 10.83 2.59
N LEU A 51 -3.12 9.80 3.16
CA LEU A 51 -2.42 8.73 3.87
C LEU A 51 -2.76 7.38 3.23
N TYR A 52 -1.73 6.64 2.85
CA TYR A 52 -1.84 5.21 2.61
C TYR A 52 -1.39 4.50 3.89
N ILE A 53 -2.30 3.79 4.54
CA ILE A 53 -2.01 3.04 5.77
C ILE A 53 -2.42 1.58 5.59
N GLY A 54 -1.49 0.66 5.78
CA GLY A 54 -1.76 -0.78 5.69
C GLY A 54 -0.50 -1.63 5.65
N PRO A 55 -0.71 -2.95 5.79
CA PRO A 55 -1.98 -3.62 6.04
C PRO A 55 -2.52 -3.42 7.46
N LEU A 56 -3.85 -3.45 7.62
CA LEU A 56 -4.53 -3.11 8.88
C LEU A 56 -5.30 -4.28 9.49
N PHE A 57 -5.83 -5.19 8.67
CA PHE A 57 -6.82 -6.16 9.12
C PHE A 57 -6.17 -7.43 9.66
N GLU A 58 -6.92 -8.19 10.46
CA GLU A 58 -6.40 -9.36 11.17
C GLU A 58 -5.59 -10.27 10.25
N SER A 59 -4.37 -10.57 10.67
CA SER A 59 -3.43 -11.39 9.92
C SER A 59 -2.58 -12.25 10.86
N VAL A 60 -1.90 -13.23 10.29
CA VAL A 60 -1.01 -14.14 11.04
C VAL A 60 0.23 -13.42 11.57
N GLY A 61 0.83 -12.55 10.77
CA GLY A 61 2.09 -11.92 11.14
C GLY A 61 2.30 -10.56 10.48
N HIS A 62 2.81 -10.53 9.23
CA HIS A 62 3.22 -9.28 8.58
C HIS A 62 2.07 -8.46 7.96
N GLY A 63 0.85 -8.97 8.03
CA GLY A 63 -0.31 -8.24 7.54
C GLY A 63 -0.87 -8.70 6.21
N TYR A 64 -0.08 -9.43 5.41
CA TYR A 64 -0.47 -9.88 4.06
C TYR A 64 -1.04 -11.31 4.04
N GLU A 65 -1.06 -12.00 5.16
CA GLU A 65 -1.72 -13.28 5.36
C GLU A 65 -3.02 -13.07 6.16
N THR A 66 -4.00 -12.46 5.47
CA THR A 66 -5.26 -12.01 6.08
C THR A 66 -6.11 -13.15 6.58
N THR A 67 -6.60 -13.02 7.79
CA THR A 67 -7.49 -13.98 8.44
C THR A 67 -8.91 -13.45 8.66
N ASP A 68 -9.08 -12.13 8.71
CA ASP A 68 -10.39 -11.48 8.79
C ASP A 68 -10.31 -10.07 8.18
N TYR A 69 -11.00 -9.82 7.07
CA TYR A 69 -11.01 -8.53 6.39
C TYR A 69 -11.86 -7.46 7.08
N ARG A 70 -12.70 -7.82 8.04
CA ARG A 70 -13.66 -6.91 8.67
C ARG A 70 -13.30 -6.54 10.11
N LYS A 71 -12.15 -7.01 10.56
CA LYS A 71 -11.67 -6.79 11.92
C LYS A 71 -10.28 -6.20 11.88
N LEU A 72 -10.11 -5.01 12.48
CA LEU A 72 -8.79 -4.44 12.70
C LEU A 72 -7.93 -5.46 13.47
N ASP A 73 -6.69 -5.64 13.07
CA ASP A 73 -5.75 -6.52 13.78
C ASP A 73 -5.71 -6.13 15.26
N SER A 74 -5.90 -7.10 16.13
CA SER A 74 -5.95 -6.85 17.60
C SER A 74 -4.65 -6.26 18.15
N ARG A 75 -3.53 -6.46 17.43
CA ARG A 75 -2.26 -5.81 17.79
C ARG A 75 -2.29 -4.29 17.55
N LEU A 76 -3.21 -3.79 16.74
CA LEU A 76 -3.41 -2.36 16.45
C LEU A 76 -4.57 -1.75 17.24
N GLY A 77 -5.55 -2.56 17.61
CA GLY A 77 -6.72 -2.10 18.34
C GLY A 77 -8.01 -2.79 17.89
N ASP A 78 -9.09 -2.04 17.88
CA ASP A 78 -10.41 -2.50 17.44
C ASP A 78 -10.97 -1.59 16.33
N ASN A 79 -12.14 -1.97 15.81
CA ASN A 79 -12.77 -1.22 14.71
C ASN A 79 -13.14 0.21 15.10
N GLU A 80 -13.47 0.47 16.36
CA GLU A 80 -13.74 1.84 16.83
C GLU A 80 -12.47 2.71 16.77
N ASP A 81 -11.31 2.14 17.09
CA ASP A 81 -10.03 2.84 16.93
C ASP A 81 -9.79 3.24 15.48
N LEU A 82 -10.04 2.34 14.53
CA LEU A 82 -9.84 2.62 13.11
C LEU A 82 -10.84 3.66 12.60
N LYS A 83 -12.09 3.55 12.99
CA LYS A 83 -13.12 4.53 12.66
C LYS A 83 -12.74 5.93 13.15
N ASN A 84 -12.30 6.04 14.40
CA ASN A 84 -11.84 7.31 14.98
C ASN A 84 -10.59 7.84 14.27
N PHE A 85 -9.66 6.98 13.92
CA PHE A 85 -8.43 7.37 13.23
C PHE A 85 -8.74 7.99 11.86
N VAL A 86 -9.57 7.35 11.06
CA VAL A 86 -9.98 7.87 9.74
C VAL A 86 -10.77 9.17 9.88
N ALA A 87 -11.69 9.25 10.84
CA ALA A 87 -12.43 10.47 11.11
C ALA A 87 -11.51 11.63 11.49
N THR A 88 -10.50 11.37 12.31
CA THR A 88 -9.50 12.38 12.70
C THR A 88 -8.67 12.84 11.50
N CYS A 89 -8.28 11.92 10.60
CA CYS A 89 -7.63 12.29 9.34
C CYS A 89 -8.53 13.23 8.52
N HIS A 90 -9.80 12.89 8.36
CA HIS A 90 -10.74 13.69 7.58
C HIS A 90 -10.97 15.09 8.19
N GLU A 91 -11.06 15.19 9.50
CA GLU A 91 -11.18 16.49 10.20
C GLU A 91 -9.99 17.41 9.89
N LYS A 92 -8.80 16.84 9.67
CA LYS A 92 -7.58 17.57 9.33
C LYS A 92 -7.34 17.71 7.82
N GLY A 93 -8.30 17.30 7.01
CA GLY A 93 -8.24 17.43 5.55
C GLY A 93 -7.36 16.37 4.88
N ILE A 94 -7.11 15.25 5.55
CA ILE A 94 -6.29 14.14 5.04
C ILE A 94 -7.21 13.02 4.55
N LYS A 95 -7.08 12.65 3.28
CA LYS A 95 -7.74 11.46 2.71
C LYS A 95 -7.00 10.20 3.13
N VAL A 96 -7.71 9.07 3.18
CA VAL A 96 -7.13 7.80 3.66
C VAL A 96 -7.43 6.68 2.68
N ILE A 97 -6.42 5.89 2.33
CA ILE A 97 -6.59 4.62 1.61
C ILE A 97 -6.03 3.46 2.43
N PHE A 98 -6.67 2.28 2.30
CA PHE A 98 -6.26 1.05 2.94
C PHE A 98 -5.57 0.09 1.98
N ASP A 99 -4.85 -0.88 2.52
CA ASP A 99 -4.30 -1.99 1.76
C ASP A 99 -5.37 -3.07 1.55
N GLY A 100 -5.65 -3.41 0.31
CA GLY A 100 -6.58 -4.48 -0.07
C GLY A 100 -5.81 -5.72 -0.53
N VAL A 101 -5.71 -6.72 0.34
CA VAL A 101 -5.02 -7.98 0.07
C VAL A 101 -6.04 -8.99 -0.45
N PHE A 102 -6.41 -8.87 -1.73
CA PHE A 102 -7.52 -9.62 -2.31
C PHE A 102 -7.10 -10.75 -3.26
N ASN A 103 -5.80 -10.87 -3.54
CA ASN A 103 -5.29 -11.96 -4.36
C ASN A 103 -5.27 -13.29 -3.60
N HIS A 104 -5.02 -13.25 -2.29
CA HIS A 104 -4.85 -14.43 -1.45
C HIS A 104 -5.32 -14.15 -0.02
N THR A 105 -5.50 -15.21 0.75
CA THR A 105 -5.75 -15.14 2.19
C THR A 105 -4.66 -15.89 2.96
N GLY A 106 -4.61 -15.67 4.27
CA GLY A 106 -3.87 -16.52 5.19
C GLY A 106 -4.58 -17.87 5.39
N ARG A 107 -3.88 -18.79 6.03
CA ARG A 107 -4.37 -20.15 6.30
C ARG A 107 -5.43 -20.19 7.42
N ASP A 108 -5.47 -19.18 8.29
CA ASP A 108 -6.47 -19.07 9.37
C ASP A 108 -7.75 -18.33 8.93
N PHE A 109 -7.87 -17.97 7.65
CA PHE A 109 -9.10 -17.42 7.09
C PHE A 109 -10.22 -18.46 7.12
N PHE A 110 -11.46 -18.06 7.45
CA PHE A 110 -12.54 -18.98 7.74
C PHE A 110 -12.79 -20.03 6.64
N ALA A 111 -12.72 -19.61 5.36
CA ALA A 111 -12.97 -20.49 4.23
C ALA A 111 -11.87 -21.57 4.10
N PHE A 112 -10.62 -21.21 4.35
CA PHE A 112 -9.51 -22.15 4.31
C PHE A 112 -9.55 -23.12 5.51
N LYS A 113 -9.85 -22.64 6.70
CA LYS A 113 -10.03 -23.49 7.89
C LYS A 113 -11.14 -24.52 7.69
N ASP A 114 -12.22 -24.13 7.03
CA ASP A 114 -13.31 -25.06 6.72
C ASP A 114 -12.85 -26.19 5.78
N ILE A 115 -11.99 -25.89 4.80
CA ILE A 115 -11.41 -26.92 3.92
C ILE A 115 -10.50 -27.86 4.70
N GLN A 116 -9.70 -27.34 5.65
CA GLN A 116 -8.87 -28.17 6.53
C GLN A 116 -9.71 -29.16 7.33
N GLU A 117 -10.86 -28.72 7.81
CA GLU A 117 -11.77 -29.54 8.64
C GLU A 117 -12.62 -30.51 7.83
N LYS A 118 -13.28 -30.01 6.78
CA LYS A 118 -14.30 -30.76 6.00
C LYS A 118 -13.77 -31.37 4.72
N ARG A 119 -12.59 -30.96 4.29
CA ARG A 119 -11.91 -31.44 3.08
C ARG A 119 -12.81 -31.29 1.84
N GLN A 120 -13.03 -32.36 1.07
CA GLN A 120 -13.86 -32.35 -0.13
C GLN A 120 -15.31 -31.91 0.12
N ASN A 121 -15.80 -32.03 1.34
CA ASN A 121 -17.16 -31.68 1.73
C ASN A 121 -17.31 -30.20 2.07
N SER A 122 -16.22 -29.44 2.11
CA SER A 122 -16.29 -28.00 2.35
C SER A 122 -16.96 -27.28 1.18
N PRO A 123 -17.90 -26.36 1.45
CA PRO A 123 -18.46 -25.50 0.40
C PRO A 123 -17.47 -24.48 -0.15
N TYR A 124 -16.28 -24.33 0.48
CA TYR A 124 -15.26 -23.35 0.12
C TYR A 124 -14.10 -23.89 -0.70
N VAL A 125 -14.15 -25.17 -1.12
CA VAL A 125 -13.07 -25.76 -1.93
C VAL A 125 -12.80 -24.94 -3.19
N ASN A 126 -13.85 -24.44 -3.85
CA ASN A 126 -13.74 -23.64 -5.06
C ASN A 126 -13.47 -22.15 -4.81
N TRP A 127 -13.33 -21.73 -3.55
CA TRP A 127 -12.87 -20.38 -3.20
C TRP A 127 -11.38 -20.19 -3.46
N TYR A 128 -10.65 -21.31 -3.58
CA TYR A 128 -9.21 -21.31 -3.82
C TYR A 128 -8.87 -22.03 -5.12
N CYS A 129 -7.70 -21.72 -5.67
CA CYS A 129 -7.24 -22.28 -6.93
C CYS A 129 -6.53 -23.60 -6.73
N ASN A 130 -6.89 -24.60 -7.56
CA ASN A 130 -6.16 -25.87 -7.69
C ASN A 130 -5.99 -26.63 -6.36
N VAL A 131 -7.03 -26.67 -5.54
CA VAL A 131 -7.05 -27.50 -4.34
C VAL A 131 -6.99 -28.97 -4.76
N ASN A 132 -5.92 -29.68 -4.33
CA ASN A 132 -5.64 -31.04 -4.72
C ASN A 132 -5.47 -31.92 -3.48
N PHE A 133 -6.46 -32.79 -3.23
CA PHE A 133 -6.46 -33.69 -2.07
C PHE A 133 -5.55 -34.92 -2.24
N SER A 134 -4.87 -35.04 -3.37
CA SER A 134 -3.80 -36.01 -3.59
C SER A 134 -2.41 -35.42 -3.34
N GLY A 135 -2.32 -34.12 -3.08
CA GLY A 135 -1.08 -33.40 -2.78
C GLY A 135 -0.89 -33.14 -1.29
N ASN A 136 0.17 -32.43 -0.97
CA ASN A 136 0.46 -31.96 0.37
C ASN A 136 1.39 -30.75 0.32
N THR A 137 1.58 -30.09 1.45
CA THR A 137 2.53 -29.00 1.64
C THR A 137 3.33 -29.21 2.92
N GLU A 138 4.26 -28.30 3.23
CA GLU A 138 5.01 -28.30 4.48
C GLU A 138 4.12 -28.19 5.72
N TYR A 139 2.87 -27.75 5.57
CA TYR A 139 1.91 -27.65 6.66
C TYR A 139 1.16 -28.95 6.95
N ASN A 140 1.34 -29.98 6.14
CA ASN A 140 0.73 -31.32 6.35
C ASN A 140 -0.79 -31.33 6.46
N ASP A 141 -1.49 -30.51 5.68
CA ASP A 141 -2.96 -30.56 5.63
C ASP A 141 -3.50 -31.76 4.86
N GLY A 142 -2.66 -32.46 4.11
CA GLY A 142 -3.08 -33.54 3.24
C GLY A 142 -3.72 -33.07 1.92
N PHE A 143 -3.48 -31.83 1.53
CA PHE A 143 -3.81 -31.28 0.21
C PHE A 143 -2.84 -30.16 -0.15
N SER A 144 -2.73 -29.90 -1.44
CA SER A 144 -1.97 -28.78 -1.99
C SER A 144 -2.90 -27.77 -2.65
N TYR A 145 -2.40 -26.61 -2.96
CA TYR A 145 -3.15 -25.49 -3.52
C TYR A 145 -2.22 -24.50 -4.20
N GLU A 146 -2.77 -23.61 -4.98
CA GLU A 146 -2.04 -22.50 -5.56
C GLU A 146 -1.78 -21.39 -4.52
N ASN A 147 -0.61 -20.76 -4.61
CA ASN A 147 -0.18 -19.72 -3.67
C ASN A 147 0.30 -18.48 -4.41
N TRP A 148 0.66 -17.46 -3.66
CA TRP A 148 1.39 -16.32 -4.18
C TRP A 148 2.88 -16.45 -3.88
N GLY A 149 3.69 -16.25 -4.91
CA GLY A 149 5.15 -16.12 -4.77
C GLY A 149 5.89 -17.36 -4.27
N GLY A 150 5.26 -18.54 -4.29
CA GLY A 150 5.85 -19.78 -3.76
C GLY A 150 5.63 -19.97 -2.26
N TYR A 151 4.84 -19.11 -1.62
CA TYR A 151 4.58 -19.16 -0.18
C TYR A 151 3.22 -19.79 0.11
N ASN A 152 3.21 -21.01 0.64
CA ASN A 152 1.98 -21.71 0.99
C ASN A 152 1.21 -21.08 2.16
N LEU A 153 1.80 -20.11 2.85
CA LEU A 153 1.10 -19.28 3.83
C LEU A 153 0.11 -18.30 3.16
N LEU A 154 0.31 -17.99 1.87
CA LEU A 154 -0.49 -17.03 1.09
C LEU A 154 -1.30 -17.82 0.05
N VAL A 155 -2.53 -18.17 0.40
CA VAL A 155 -3.37 -19.10 -0.36
C VAL A 155 -4.16 -18.34 -1.42
N LYS A 156 -3.94 -18.65 -2.69
CA LYS A 156 -4.55 -17.91 -3.81
C LYS A 156 -6.06 -18.10 -3.86
N LEU A 157 -6.79 -16.99 -3.79
CA LEU A 157 -8.23 -16.95 -3.98
C LEU A 157 -8.59 -17.19 -5.45
N ASN A 158 -9.66 -17.96 -5.67
CA ASN A 158 -10.26 -18.11 -6.98
C ASN A 158 -11.13 -16.89 -7.31
N GLN A 159 -10.54 -15.92 -7.97
CA GLN A 159 -11.16 -14.64 -8.29
C GLN A 159 -12.22 -14.73 -9.39
N ARG A 160 -12.38 -15.88 -10.02
CA ARG A 160 -13.44 -16.16 -10.99
C ARG A 160 -14.69 -16.77 -10.34
N ASN A 161 -14.59 -17.18 -9.09
CA ASN A 161 -15.74 -17.67 -8.34
C ASN A 161 -16.63 -16.47 -7.93
N PRO A 162 -17.91 -16.44 -8.34
CA PRO A 162 -18.83 -15.36 -7.99
C PRO A 162 -19.00 -15.14 -6.48
N ASP A 163 -18.94 -16.19 -5.69
CA ASP A 163 -19.05 -16.08 -4.23
C ASP A 163 -17.83 -15.36 -3.62
N VAL A 164 -16.63 -15.60 -4.15
CA VAL A 164 -15.41 -14.88 -3.76
C VAL A 164 -15.51 -13.41 -4.18
N GLN A 165 -15.94 -13.15 -5.40
CA GLN A 165 -16.12 -11.80 -5.93
C GLN A 165 -17.10 -11.01 -5.06
N ASN A 166 -18.25 -11.58 -4.76
CA ASN A 166 -19.27 -10.95 -3.93
C ASN A 166 -18.77 -10.71 -2.51
N TYR A 167 -18.06 -11.67 -1.94
CA TYR A 167 -17.47 -11.53 -0.60
C TYR A 167 -16.52 -10.33 -0.53
N ILE A 168 -15.60 -10.20 -1.47
CA ILE A 168 -14.64 -9.09 -1.49
C ILE A 168 -15.32 -7.76 -1.78
N CYS A 169 -16.30 -7.71 -2.70
CA CYS A 169 -17.07 -6.49 -2.92
C CYS A 169 -17.83 -6.06 -1.66
N ASP A 170 -18.36 -6.99 -0.90
CA ASP A 170 -19.02 -6.71 0.38
C ASP A 170 -18.03 -6.23 1.45
N VAL A 171 -16.79 -6.70 1.42
CA VAL A 171 -15.71 -6.17 2.27
C VAL A 171 -15.48 -4.69 1.96
N ILE A 172 -15.40 -4.32 0.69
CA ILE A 172 -15.23 -2.92 0.28
C ILE A 172 -16.40 -2.06 0.77
N ARG A 173 -17.63 -2.54 0.59
CA ARG A 173 -18.85 -1.85 1.08
C ARG A 173 -18.78 -1.67 2.60
N PHE A 174 -18.37 -2.69 3.32
CA PHE A 174 -18.18 -2.64 4.77
C PHE A 174 -17.13 -1.58 5.16
N TRP A 175 -15.97 -1.57 4.49
CA TRP A 175 -14.91 -0.60 4.79
C TRP A 175 -15.36 0.85 4.61
N VAL A 176 -16.13 1.13 3.57
CA VAL A 176 -16.67 2.48 3.34
C VAL A 176 -17.76 2.82 4.35
N SER A 177 -18.70 1.90 4.60
CA SER A 177 -19.77 2.12 5.55
C SER A 177 -19.27 2.30 6.99
N GLU A 178 -18.30 1.50 7.41
CA GLU A 178 -17.82 1.51 8.79
C GLU A 178 -16.72 2.55 9.03
N PHE A 179 -15.79 2.71 8.08
CA PHE A 179 -14.59 3.53 8.27
C PHE A 179 -14.55 4.79 7.41
N ASP A 180 -15.43 4.93 6.43
CA ASP A 180 -15.46 6.06 5.50
C ASP A 180 -14.13 6.24 4.72
N VAL A 181 -13.46 5.15 4.39
CA VAL A 181 -12.21 5.16 3.66
C VAL A 181 -12.38 5.70 2.24
N ASP A 182 -11.35 6.33 1.69
CA ASP A 182 -11.41 7.06 0.42
C ASP A 182 -10.84 6.28 -0.78
N GLY A 183 -10.24 5.14 -0.53
CA GLY A 183 -9.66 4.32 -1.59
C GLY A 183 -8.93 3.10 -1.06
N ILE A 184 -8.38 2.34 -1.99
CA ILE A 184 -7.66 1.08 -1.71
C ILE A 184 -6.42 0.98 -2.59
N ARG A 185 -5.32 0.56 -2.00
CA ARG A 185 -4.17 0.01 -2.72
C ARG A 185 -4.36 -1.48 -2.83
N LEU A 186 -4.46 -2.00 -4.05
CA LEU A 186 -4.60 -3.44 -4.29
C LEU A 186 -3.23 -4.11 -4.31
N ASP A 187 -2.98 -4.94 -3.30
CA ASP A 187 -1.78 -5.76 -3.20
C ASP A 187 -1.69 -6.73 -4.38
N ALA A 188 -0.48 -6.97 -4.90
CA ALA A 188 -0.22 -7.92 -5.99
C ALA A 188 -1.19 -7.76 -7.18
N ALA A 189 -1.49 -6.52 -7.58
CA ALA A 189 -2.48 -6.25 -8.61
C ALA A 189 -2.09 -6.82 -9.98
N ASP A 190 -0.81 -7.04 -10.23
CA ASP A 190 -0.30 -7.64 -11.46
C ASP A 190 -0.73 -9.09 -11.68
N VAL A 191 -1.15 -9.78 -10.62
CA VAL A 191 -1.66 -11.17 -10.68
C VAL A 191 -3.17 -11.28 -10.42
N LEU A 192 -3.87 -10.16 -10.27
CA LEU A 192 -5.33 -10.16 -10.16
C LEU A 192 -5.99 -10.44 -11.52
N ASP A 193 -7.08 -11.20 -11.47
CA ASP A 193 -7.94 -11.41 -12.64
C ASP A 193 -8.56 -10.09 -13.11
N PHE A 194 -8.51 -9.81 -14.42
CA PHE A 194 -9.00 -8.53 -14.94
C PHE A 194 -10.51 -8.35 -14.82
N ASP A 195 -11.29 -9.42 -14.96
CA ASP A 195 -12.75 -9.33 -14.77
C ASP A 195 -13.10 -9.07 -13.31
N PHE A 196 -12.35 -9.64 -12.38
CA PHE A 196 -12.44 -9.31 -10.97
C PHE A 196 -12.09 -7.83 -10.71
N MET A 197 -11.02 -7.35 -11.31
CA MET A 197 -10.62 -5.94 -11.21
C MET A 197 -11.72 -4.98 -11.70
N LYS A 198 -12.37 -5.32 -12.82
CA LYS A 198 -13.51 -4.55 -13.34
C LYS A 198 -14.67 -4.53 -12.36
N GLN A 199 -14.92 -5.63 -11.68
CA GLN A 199 -15.96 -5.70 -10.65
C GLN A 199 -15.60 -4.87 -9.43
N LEU A 200 -14.33 -4.88 -9.00
CA LEU A 200 -13.84 -4.00 -7.93
C LEU A 200 -14.02 -2.53 -8.32
N ARG A 201 -13.75 -2.18 -9.57
CA ARG A 201 -13.96 -0.82 -10.08
C ARG A 201 -15.43 -0.40 -10.02
N ARG A 202 -16.35 -1.26 -10.45
CA ARG A 202 -17.79 -0.98 -10.35
C ARG A 202 -18.22 -0.78 -8.90
N THR A 203 -17.74 -1.61 -8.00
CA THR A 203 -18.03 -1.48 -6.58
C THR A 203 -17.47 -0.16 -6.01
N ALA A 204 -16.25 0.21 -6.41
CA ALA A 204 -15.65 1.48 -6.00
C ALA A 204 -16.52 2.69 -6.42
N GLU A 205 -17.02 2.68 -7.64
CA GLU A 205 -17.89 3.74 -8.15
C GLU A 205 -19.26 3.79 -7.44
N GLU A 206 -19.75 2.63 -7.00
CA GLU A 206 -20.99 2.51 -6.24
C GLU A 206 -20.89 3.07 -4.82
N VAL A 207 -19.79 2.79 -4.11
CA VAL A 207 -19.72 3.01 -2.67
C VAL A 207 -19.42 4.44 -2.28
N LYS A 208 -18.70 5.19 -3.10
CA LYS A 208 -18.28 6.56 -2.77
C LYS A 208 -17.82 7.31 -4.01
N PRO A 209 -18.22 8.59 -4.19
CA PRO A 209 -17.64 9.43 -5.25
C PRO A 209 -16.12 9.54 -5.09
N ASP A 210 -15.41 9.42 -6.21
CA ASP A 210 -13.94 9.52 -6.25
C ASP A 210 -13.21 8.47 -5.37
N PHE A 211 -13.83 7.32 -5.14
CA PHE A 211 -13.16 6.21 -4.46
C PHE A 211 -12.02 5.70 -5.35
N TRP A 212 -10.80 5.77 -4.85
CA TRP A 212 -9.59 5.54 -5.64
C TRP A 212 -9.11 4.11 -5.53
N LEU A 213 -8.84 3.49 -6.69
CA LEU A 213 -8.19 2.19 -6.77
C LEU A 213 -6.79 2.36 -7.36
N MET A 214 -5.78 2.09 -6.57
CA MET A 214 -4.38 2.07 -6.97
C MET A 214 -3.85 0.65 -6.77
N GLY A 215 -3.19 0.09 -7.76
CA GLY A 215 -2.68 -1.28 -7.71
C GLY A 215 -1.17 -1.35 -7.62
N GLU A 216 -0.69 -2.35 -6.93
CA GLU A 216 0.73 -2.70 -6.97
C GLU A 216 1.04 -3.46 -8.25
N VAL A 217 1.79 -2.81 -9.14
CA VAL A 217 2.31 -3.40 -10.38
C VAL A 217 3.79 -3.01 -10.47
N ILE A 218 4.64 -4.00 -10.69
CA ILE A 218 6.10 -3.77 -10.74
C ILE A 218 6.55 -3.56 -12.18
N HIS A 219 6.20 -4.48 -13.09
CA HIS A 219 6.66 -4.50 -14.47
C HIS A 219 5.51 -4.52 -15.46
N GLY A 220 5.79 -4.06 -16.67
CA GLY A 220 4.89 -4.14 -17.81
C GLY A 220 4.40 -2.78 -18.29
N ASP A 221 3.48 -2.81 -19.23
CA ASP A 221 2.78 -1.63 -19.71
C ASP A 221 1.66 -1.29 -18.73
N TYR A 222 1.83 -0.22 -17.97
CA TYR A 222 0.89 0.20 -16.94
C TYR A 222 -0.50 0.54 -17.46
N SER A 223 -0.62 0.89 -18.74
CA SER A 223 -1.91 1.17 -19.36
C SER A 223 -2.85 -0.05 -19.41
N ARG A 224 -2.31 -1.26 -19.25
CA ARG A 224 -3.12 -2.47 -19.13
C ARG A 224 -4.01 -2.46 -17.88
N TRP A 225 -3.53 -1.86 -16.82
CA TRP A 225 -4.23 -1.78 -15.52
C TRP A 225 -4.93 -0.45 -15.31
N VAL A 226 -4.40 0.64 -15.89
CA VAL A 226 -4.89 2.00 -15.67
C VAL A 226 -5.76 2.41 -16.84
N ASN A 227 -7.07 2.34 -16.63
CA ASN A 227 -8.07 2.74 -17.65
C ASN A 227 -9.44 2.95 -16.98
N GLY A 228 -10.44 3.32 -17.75
CA GLY A 228 -11.77 3.63 -17.25
C GLY A 228 -12.56 2.45 -16.66
N SER A 229 -12.08 1.22 -16.85
CA SER A 229 -12.79 0.00 -16.41
C SER A 229 -12.08 -0.74 -15.28
N THR A 230 -10.82 -0.46 -15.04
CA THR A 230 -10.00 -1.14 -14.04
C THR A 230 -9.47 -0.16 -13.00
N LEU A 231 -8.16 0.04 -12.91
CA LEU A 231 -7.59 0.86 -11.85
C LEU A 231 -7.45 2.33 -12.27
N HIS A 232 -7.47 3.23 -11.29
CA HIS A 232 -7.18 4.64 -11.50
C HIS A 232 -5.67 4.90 -11.60
N SER A 233 -4.87 4.09 -10.94
CA SER A 233 -3.42 4.26 -10.85
C SER A 233 -2.74 2.94 -10.53
N VAL A 234 -1.43 2.87 -10.76
CA VAL A 234 -0.56 1.81 -10.27
C VAL A 234 0.74 2.40 -9.76
N THR A 235 1.47 1.60 -8.98
CA THR A 235 2.80 1.94 -8.46
C THR A 235 3.81 2.12 -9.59
N ASN A 236 4.54 3.24 -9.57
CA ASN A 236 5.50 3.58 -10.61
C ASN A 236 6.90 3.07 -10.26
N TYR A 237 7.08 1.76 -10.30
CA TYR A 237 8.39 1.14 -10.06
C TYR A 237 9.42 1.51 -11.11
N ALA A 238 9.00 1.78 -12.33
CA ALA A 238 9.91 2.22 -13.39
C ALA A 238 10.59 3.54 -13.01
N LEU A 239 9.82 4.52 -12.53
CA LEU A 239 10.38 5.80 -12.09
C LEU A 239 11.23 5.64 -10.82
N HIS A 240 10.78 4.83 -9.87
CA HIS A 240 11.56 4.50 -8.66
C HIS A 240 12.97 4.03 -9.05
N LYS A 241 13.05 3.07 -9.94
CA LYS A 241 14.34 2.52 -10.41
C LYS A 241 15.18 3.59 -11.11
N ALA A 242 14.59 4.36 -12.01
CA ALA A 242 15.31 5.38 -12.75
C ALA A 242 15.85 6.50 -11.83
N LEU A 243 15.10 6.89 -10.81
CA LEU A 243 15.52 7.96 -9.90
C LEU A 243 16.77 7.58 -9.10
N TYR A 244 16.79 6.41 -8.46
CA TYR A 244 17.98 6.04 -7.70
C TYR A 244 19.16 5.64 -8.61
N SER A 245 18.90 4.89 -9.67
CA SER A 245 19.92 4.40 -10.59
C SER A 245 20.53 5.55 -11.40
N GLY A 246 19.69 6.45 -11.92
CA GLY A 246 20.16 7.60 -12.70
C GLY A 246 21.07 8.52 -11.88
N HIS A 247 20.79 8.70 -10.59
CA HIS A 247 21.65 9.48 -9.71
C HIS A 247 22.94 8.71 -9.34
N ASN A 248 22.83 7.44 -8.97
CA ASN A 248 23.98 6.63 -8.60
C ASN A 248 24.99 6.45 -9.76
N ASP A 249 24.47 6.32 -10.98
CA ASP A 249 25.29 6.16 -12.18
C ASP A 249 25.64 7.50 -12.87
N HIS A 250 25.26 8.64 -12.29
CA HIS A 250 25.47 9.96 -12.87
C HIS A 250 24.92 10.07 -14.30
N ASN A 251 23.71 9.49 -14.53
CA ASN A 251 23.13 9.38 -15.85
C ASN A 251 21.66 9.82 -15.86
N TYR A 252 21.43 11.10 -16.08
CA TYR A 252 20.07 11.66 -16.20
C TYR A 252 19.34 11.26 -17.49
N PHE A 253 20.06 10.75 -18.51
CA PHE A 253 19.39 10.20 -19.69
C PHE A 253 18.52 9.01 -19.36
N GLU A 254 18.87 8.22 -18.35
CA GLU A 254 18.03 7.13 -17.86
C GLU A 254 16.68 7.66 -17.34
N ILE A 255 16.69 8.73 -16.56
CA ILE A 255 15.46 9.35 -16.03
C ILE A 255 14.63 9.93 -17.17
N ALA A 256 15.25 10.70 -18.07
CA ALA A 256 14.57 11.29 -19.23
C ALA A 256 13.94 10.22 -20.13
N HIS A 257 14.68 9.14 -20.38
CA HIS A 257 14.18 8.00 -21.18
C HIS A 257 12.97 7.35 -20.50
N THR A 258 13.04 7.10 -19.20
CA THR A 258 11.94 6.48 -18.43
C THR A 258 10.70 7.37 -18.43
N VAL A 259 10.85 8.68 -18.21
CA VAL A 259 9.72 9.62 -18.23
C VAL A 259 9.05 9.60 -19.61
N LYS A 260 9.84 9.65 -20.69
CA LYS A 260 9.32 9.57 -22.05
C LYS A 260 8.62 8.24 -22.33
N TYR A 261 9.20 7.13 -21.88
CA TYR A 261 8.60 5.80 -21.99
C TYR A 261 7.22 5.75 -21.29
N LEU A 262 7.12 6.31 -20.08
CA LEU A 262 5.87 6.37 -19.33
C LEU A 262 4.83 7.26 -20.05
N GLN A 263 5.24 8.39 -20.60
CA GLN A 263 4.35 9.28 -21.36
C GLN A 263 3.79 8.58 -22.61
N ASN A 264 4.56 7.70 -23.24
CA ASN A 264 4.10 6.92 -24.40
C ASN A 264 3.00 5.91 -24.07
N MET A 265 2.81 5.58 -22.79
CA MET A 265 1.71 4.72 -22.34
C MET A 265 0.37 5.47 -22.25
N GLY A 266 0.38 6.79 -22.35
CA GLY A 266 -0.77 7.67 -22.21
C GLY A 266 -0.59 8.64 -21.04
N ASP A 267 -1.62 9.44 -20.81
CA ASP A 267 -1.64 10.39 -19.68
C ASP A 267 -2.08 9.65 -18.41
N LEU A 268 -1.16 8.85 -17.86
CA LEU A 268 -1.39 8.06 -16.67
C LEU A 268 -0.99 8.85 -15.42
N ASP A 269 -1.87 8.89 -14.43
CA ASP A 269 -1.59 9.51 -13.14
C ASP A 269 -1.08 8.45 -12.15
N LEU A 270 0.22 8.14 -12.22
CA LEU A 270 0.83 7.03 -11.51
C LEU A 270 1.22 7.41 -10.07
N TYR A 271 1.22 6.42 -9.18
CA TYR A 271 1.66 6.56 -7.81
C TYR A 271 3.19 6.51 -7.75
N ASN A 272 3.81 7.68 -7.58
CA ASN A 272 5.26 7.86 -7.60
C ASN A 272 5.85 7.76 -6.20
N PHE A 273 6.98 7.06 -6.09
CA PHE A 273 7.68 6.87 -4.82
C PHE A 273 9.17 6.65 -5.07
N VAL A 274 9.97 6.85 -4.04
CA VAL A 274 11.42 6.55 -4.07
C VAL A 274 11.78 5.39 -3.16
N ASP A 275 10.90 5.03 -2.23
CA ASP A 275 10.98 3.84 -1.40
C ASP A 275 9.60 3.46 -0.86
N ASN A 276 9.49 2.27 -0.28
CA ASN A 276 8.31 1.77 0.39
C ASN A 276 8.69 0.65 1.37
N HIS A 277 7.70 -0.06 1.90
CA HIS A 277 7.88 -1.12 2.89
C HIS A 277 8.53 -2.42 2.34
N ASP A 278 8.76 -2.50 1.03
CA ASP A 278 9.31 -3.68 0.34
C ASP A 278 10.68 -3.44 -0.29
N VAL A 279 11.12 -2.19 -0.40
CA VAL A 279 12.39 -1.83 -1.03
C VAL A 279 13.28 -1.06 -0.08
N GLU A 280 14.58 -1.09 -0.36
CA GLU A 280 15.58 -0.39 0.41
C GLU A 280 15.26 1.12 0.50
N ARG A 281 15.44 1.71 1.69
CA ARG A 281 15.19 3.14 1.88
C ARG A 281 16.08 3.97 0.98
N ILE A 282 15.53 5.06 0.48
CA ILE A 282 16.22 5.91 -0.50
C ILE A 282 17.53 6.45 0.06
N TYR A 283 17.57 6.84 1.33
CA TYR A 283 18.79 7.36 1.94
C TYR A 283 19.91 6.31 1.95
N THR A 284 19.58 5.04 2.18
CA THR A 284 20.54 3.92 2.09
C THR A 284 20.92 3.62 0.63
N LYS A 285 19.92 3.64 -0.28
CA LYS A 285 20.13 3.27 -1.69
C LYS A 285 21.01 4.23 -2.45
N LEU A 286 20.98 5.52 -2.10
CA LEU A 286 21.80 6.53 -2.75
C LEU A 286 23.27 6.42 -2.33
N SER A 287 24.17 6.30 -3.31
CA SER A 287 25.63 6.27 -3.08
C SER A 287 26.14 7.59 -2.54
N ASN A 288 25.57 8.71 -3.01
CA ASN A 288 25.85 10.05 -2.52
C ASN A 288 24.59 10.61 -1.83
N LYS A 289 24.66 10.82 -0.53
CA LYS A 289 23.53 11.31 0.27
C LYS A 289 23.07 12.72 -0.14
N ALA A 290 23.93 13.53 -0.77
CA ALA A 290 23.55 14.82 -1.32
C ALA A 290 22.52 14.71 -2.46
N HIS A 291 22.41 13.54 -3.09
CA HIS A 291 21.40 13.27 -4.12
C HIS A 291 19.97 13.13 -3.56
N PHE A 292 19.82 13.06 -2.25
CA PHE A 292 18.50 13.09 -1.62
C PHE A 292 17.67 14.29 -2.12
N ALA A 293 18.29 15.46 -2.20
CA ALA A 293 17.60 16.67 -2.64
C ALA A 293 17.12 16.59 -4.11
N PRO A 294 17.96 16.39 -5.13
CA PRO A 294 17.48 16.33 -6.50
C PRO A 294 16.52 15.15 -6.77
N VAL A 295 16.69 14.01 -6.11
CA VAL A 295 15.77 12.88 -6.20
C VAL A 295 14.36 13.29 -5.77
N HIS A 296 14.23 13.97 -4.64
CA HIS A 296 12.93 14.37 -4.13
C HIS A 296 12.34 15.56 -4.89
N VAL A 297 13.17 16.48 -5.39
CA VAL A 297 12.67 17.52 -6.32
C VAL A 297 12.01 16.88 -7.53
N LEU A 298 12.63 15.87 -8.12
CA LEU A 298 12.03 15.15 -9.26
C LEU A 298 10.77 14.40 -8.85
N LEU A 299 10.77 13.71 -7.70
CA LEU A 299 9.60 13.01 -7.19
C LEU A 299 8.38 13.94 -7.10
N TYR A 300 8.57 15.16 -6.59
CA TYR A 300 7.49 16.12 -6.36
C TYR A 300 7.10 16.95 -7.58
N THR A 301 7.91 16.95 -8.63
CA THR A 301 7.67 17.83 -9.80
C THR A 301 7.41 17.08 -11.11
N LEU A 302 7.72 15.80 -11.19
CA LEU A 302 7.37 14.97 -12.33
C LEU A 302 5.87 14.62 -12.32
N PRO A 303 5.29 14.32 -13.50
CA PRO A 303 3.89 13.87 -13.58
C PRO A 303 3.61 12.64 -12.71
N GLY A 304 2.48 12.63 -12.03
CA GLY A 304 2.04 11.55 -11.15
C GLY A 304 1.71 12.05 -9.75
N VAL A 305 1.42 11.12 -8.85
CA VAL A 305 1.02 11.39 -7.47
C VAL A 305 2.18 11.00 -6.55
N PRO A 306 2.87 11.98 -5.94
CA PRO A 306 4.05 11.67 -5.11
C PRO A 306 3.65 11.07 -3.76
N SER A 307 4.51 10.19 -3.24
CA SER A 307 4.35 9.55 -1.93
C SER A 307 5.68 9.47 -1.19
N ILE A 308 5.62 9.67 0.11
CA ILE A 308 6.74 9.52 1.04
C ILE A 308 6.44 8.37 1.99
N TYR A 309 7.39 7.45 2.13
CA TYR A 309 7.30 6.36 3.11
C TYR A 309 7.76 6.83 4.49
N TYR A 310 7.02 6.44 5.54
CA TYR A 310 7.28 6.94 6.90
C TYR A 310 8.74 6.75 7.33
N GLY A 311 9.30 7.80 7.88
CA GLY A 311 10.70 7.85 8.34
C GLY A 311 11.68 8.30 7.27
N SER A 312 11.39 8.14 5.99
CA SER A 312 12.30 8.55 4.92
C SER A 312 12.42 10.07 4.81
N GLU A 313 11.41 10.83 5.26
CA GLU A 313 11.51 12.28 5.38
C GLU A 313 12.58 12.71 6.40
N PHE A 314 12.94 11.85 7.33
CA PHE A 314 14.02 12.14 8.30
C PHE A 314 15.40 11.73 7.80
N GLY A 315 15.49 11.10 6.64
CA GLY A 315 16.73 10.55 6.11
C GLY A 315 17.20 9.30 6.86
N ILE A 316 16.28 8.53 7.45
CA ILE A 316 16.68 7.31 8.14
C ILE A 316 17.14 6.24 7.14
N GLU A 317 18.03 5.38 7.58
CA GLU A 317 18.54 4.27 6.80
C GLU A 317 17.73 3.00 7.01
N GLY A 318 17.73 2.12 6.03
CA GLY A 318 17.12 0.81 6.07
C GLY A 318 17.53 0.00 4.87
N ARG A 319 18.21 -1.12 5.12
CA ARG A 319 18.72 -2.00 4.08
C ARG A 319 17.78 -3.19 3.90
N LYS A 320 17.49 -3.54 2.66
CA LYS A 320 16.76 -4.76 2.34
C LYS A 320 17.62 -5.97 2.72
N GLU A 321 17.10 -6.81 3.62
CA GLU A 321 17.76 -8.04 4.02
C GLU A 321 17.21 -9.24 3.23
N ARG A 322 17.99 -10.33 3.18
CA ARG A 322 17.64 -11.49 2.37
C ARG A 322 16.40 -12.23 2.89
N THR A 323 16.22 -12.26 4.21
CA THR A 323 15.24 -13.12 4.87
C THR A 323 14.16 -12.36 5.63
N SER A 324 14.26 -11.02 5.70
CA SER A 324 13.33 -10.20 6.47
C SER A 324 13.26 -8.79 5.92
N ASP A 325 12.07 -8.20 5.97
CA ASP A 325 11.84 -6.80 5.67
C ASP A 325 11.75 -5.92 6.93
N ASP A 326 12.04 -6.46 8.09
CA ASP A 326 11.90 -5.77 9.38
C ASP A 326 12.71 -4.46 9.45
N SER A 327 13.91 -4.43 8.86
CA SER A 327 14.75 -3.22 8.79
C SER A 327 14.10 -2.07 8.00
N LEU A 328 13.15 -2.39 7.12
CA LEU A 328 12.40 -1.41 6.34
C LEU A 328 11.11 -0.95 7.05
N ARG A 329 10.76 -1.57 8.18
CA ARG A 329 9.48 -1.38 8.89
C ARG A 329 9.69 -1.10 10.37
N PRO A 330 10.58 -0.14 10.74
CA PRO A 330 10.96 0.08 12.13
C PRO A 330 9.84 0.77 12.92
N ALA A 331 9.85 0.53 14.24
CA ALA A 331 9.11 1.36 15.17
C ALA A 331 9.83 2.71 15.31
N LEU A 332 9.07 3.79 15.24
CA LEU A 332 9.58 5.14 15.44
C LEU A 332 8.74 5.86 16.48
N ASN A 333 9.40 6.70 17.29
CA ASN A 333 8.74 7.61 18.20
C ASN A 333 8.78 9.01 17.60
N LEU A 334 7.62 9.59 17.30
CA LEU A 334 7.53 10.92 16.69
C LEU A 334 8.19 12.01 17.55
N ALA A 335 8.17 11.85 18.86
CA ALA A 335 8.82 12.81 19.78
C ALA A 335 10.33 12.97 19.52
N ASP A 336 10.99 11.93 19.01
CA ASP A 336 12.42 11.99 18.66
C ASP A 336 12.69 12.93 17.46
N TYR A 337 11.64 13.28 16.72
CA TYR A 337 11.69 14.13 15.51
C TYR A 337 10.88 15.42 15.65
N ALA A 338 10.59 15.85 16.87
CA ALA A 338 9.71 16.99 17.13
C ALA A 338 10.14 18.28 16.40
N ASP A 339 11.45 18.51 16.28
CA ASP A 339 12.01 19.69 15.63
C ASP A 339 12.49 19.43 14.18
N ALA A 340 12.10 18.31 13.58
CA ALA A 340 12.71 17.86 12.33
C ALA A 340 12.47 18.82 11.16
N VAL A 341 11.29 19.44 11.06
CA VAL A 341 11.00 20.42 9.99
C VAL A 341 11.96 21.61 10.03
N GLU A 342 12.36 22.02 11.22
CA GLU A 342 13.29 23.15 11.39
C GLU A 342 14.76 22.73 11.32
N LYS A 343 15.10 21.57 11.88
CA LYS A 343 16.50 21.18 12.14
C LYS A 343 17.03 20.08 11.23
N ASN A 344 16.16 19.26 10.65
CA ASN A 344 16.57 18.17 9.76
C ASN A 344 16.48 18.64 8.31
N PRO A 345 17.60 18.74 7.57
CA PRO A 345 17.59 19.22 6.18
C PRO A 345 16.71 18.39 5.25
N CYS A 346 16.62 17.07 5.47
CA CYS A 346 15.77 16.20 4.68
C CYS A 346 14.29 16.53 4.91
N THR A 347 13.87 16.65 6.16
CA THR A 347 12.49 16.95 6.52
C THR A 347 12.09 18.37 6.08
N ALA A 348 12.97 19.35 6.25
CA ALA A 348 12.74 20.71 5.77
C ALA A 348 12.50 20.76 4.27
N LEU A 349 13.29 20.03 3.49
CA LEU A 349 13.14 19.93 2.05
C LEU A 349 11.78 19.29 1.67
N ILE A 350 11.45 18.17 2.29
CA ILE A 350 10.18 17.47 2.02
C ILE A 350 8.98 18.37 2.32
N ALA A 351 9.00 19.08 3.45
CA ALA A 351 7.94 20.02 3.82
C ALA A 351 7.82 21.15 2.79
N ALA A 352 8.93 21.70 2.34
CA ALA A 352 8.95 22.75 1.32
C ALA A 352 8.41 22.24 -0.03
N LEU A 353 8.81 21.05 -0.45
CA LEU A 353 8.34 20.43 -1.69
C LEU A 353 6.84 20.12 -1.65
N GLY A 354 6.33 19.67 -0.52
CA GLY A 354 4.88 19.45 -0.33
C GLY A 354 4.08 20.74 -0.54
N LYS A 355 4.55 21.85 0.00
CA LYS A 355 3.91 23.17 -0.20
C LYS A 355 3.99 23.63 -1.64
N VAL A 356 5.12 23.45 -2.30
CA VAL A 356 5.29 23.77 -3.73
C VAL A 356 4.30 22.98 -4.55
N ARG A 357 4.20 21.66 -4.31
CA ARG A 357 3.27 20.79 -5.05
C ARG A 357 1.82 21.24 -4.88
N GLN A 358 1.40 21.50 -3.64
CA GLN A 358 0.02 21.94 -3.35
C GLN A 358 -0.32 23.29 -3.97
N ASN A 359 0.66 24.21 -4.07
CA ASN A 359 0.43 25.58 -4.52
C ASN A 359 0.74 25.80 -6.01
N THR A 360 1.08 24.74 -6.75
CA THR A 360 1.47 24.82 -8.15
C THR A 360 0.60 23.88 -9.00
N PRO A 361 -0.60 24.31 -9.41
CA PRO A 361 -1.53 23.47 -10.17
C PRO A 361 -0.93 22.87 -11.44
N ALA A 362 0.03 23.55 -12.06
CA ALA A 362 0.73 23.04 -13.22
C ALA A 362 1.45 21.70 -12.99
N LEU A 363 1.86 21.42 -11.76
CA LEU A 363 2.50 20.13 -11.42
C LEU A 363 1.50 18.96 -11.44
N ASN A 364 0.21 19.25 -11.26
CA ASN A 364 -0.85 18.25 -11.31
C ASN A 364 -1.52 18.17 -12.67
N TYR A 365 -1.69 19.30 -13.36
CA TYR A 365 -2.54 19.42 -14.54
C TYR A 365 -1.83 19.96 -15.80
N GLY A 366 -0.58 20.37 -15.68
CA GLY A 366 0.19 20.85 -16.81
C GLY A 366 0.65 19.71 -17.72
N SER A 367 1.03 20.06 -18.93
CA SER A 367 1.71 19.13 -19.85
C SER A 367 3.22 19.11 -19.56
N TYR A 368 3.82 17.95 -19.73
CA TYR A 368 5.27 17.74 -19.58
C TYR A 368 5.94 17.61 -20.95
#